data_737d8e9b106029428628b55ea182d67e
#
_entry.id   737d8e9b106029428628b55ea182d67e
#
_cell.length_a   1.000
_cell.length_b   1.000
_cell.length_c   1.000
_cell.angle_alpha   90.00
_cell.angle_beta   90.00
_cell.angle_gamma   90.00
#
_symmetry.space_group_name_H-M   'P 1'
#
loop_
_entity.id
_entity.type
_entity.pdbx_description
1 polymer ?
#
loop_
_entity_poly.entity_id
_entity_poly.type
_entity_poly.pdbx_seq_one_letter_code
_entity_poly.pdbx_strand_id
1 'polypeptide(L)'
;QVTLWSREEDVAVDLRENRKNSRFFPGFTLPASVLVETDFAKAVAAAELLIVATPIAGLRPTAESLKLLSCDLPLLWVCKGFEAGSGKLPHQVVREVLGESLVCGALSGPSFAEEVASGQPTAVALAANDPDFAREVSRQLHAGRFRVYANDDLVGVEVGGAVKNVMAIATGICDGLGLGLNSRAALMTRGLAEIARLGVALGAQRESFLGLAGMGDL
;
A
#
# COMPACT_ATOMS: atom_id res chain seq x y z
N GLN A 1 -19.86 -3.05 -0.48
CA GLN A 1 -19.97 -1.62 -0.83
C GLN A 1 -18.69 -0.91 -0.42
N VAL A 2 -18.26 0.14 -1.20
CA VAL A 2 -17.07 0.94 -0.89
C VAL A 2 -17.50 2.36 -0.56
N THR A 3 -16.98 2.88 0.56
CA THR A 3 -17.11 4.29 0.94
C THR A 3 -15.72 4.92 0.90
N LEU A 4 -15.57 6.03 0.20
CA LEU A 4 -14.35 6.80 0.08
C LEU A 4 -14.45 8.06 0.94
N TRP A 5 -13.46 8.27 1.78
CA TRP A 5 -13.25 9.50 2.52
C TRP A 5 -11.94 10.17 2.10
N SER A 6 -11.91 11.47 2.07
CA SER A 6 -10.68 12.25 1.83
C SER A 6 -10.53 13.32 2.91
N ARG A 7 -9.28 13.50 3.36
CA ARG A 7 -8.92 14.57 4.30
C ARG A 7 -9.04 15.96 3.67
N GLU A 8 -8.72 16.05 2.38
CA GLU A 8 -8.79 17.29 1.62
C GLU A 8 -10.24 17.58 1.24
N GLU A 9 -10.79 18.68 1.75
CA GLU A 9 -12.20 19.06 1.55
C GLU A 9 -12.52 19.33 0.07
N ASP A 10 -11.62 20.00 -0.64
CA ASP A 10 -11.75 20.28 -2.07
C ASP A 10 -11.84 18.98 -2.91
N VAL A 11 -11.04 17.96 -2.55
CA VAL A 11 -11.09 16.64 -3.19
C VAL A 11 -12.39 15.91 -2.84
N ALA A 12 -12.81 15.96 -1.58
CA ALA A 12 -14.05 15.32 -1.14
C ALA A 12 -15.28 15.91 -1.85
N VAL A 13 -15.31 17.22 -2.04
CA VAL A 13 -16.36 17.93 -2.79
C VAL A 13 -16.36 17.52 -4.26
N ASP A 14 -15.19 17.52 -4.92
CA ASP A 14 -15.06 17.13 -6.33
C ASP A 14 -15.49 15.65 -6.56
N LEU A 15 -15.08 14.76 -5.68
CA LEU A 15 -15.50 13.35 -5.71
C LEU A 15 -17.01 13.19 -5.53
N ARG A 16 -17.63 13.97 -4.65
CA ARG A 16 -19.08 13.89 -4.37
C ARG A 16 -19.92 14.48 -5.49
N GLU A 17 -19.54 15.66 -5.99
CA GLU A 17 -20.35 16.44 -6.94
C GLU A 17 -20.06 16.05 -8.39
N ASN A 18 -18.78 15.87 -8.74
CA ASN A 18 -18.32 15.64 -10.10
C ASN A 18 -17.90 14.19 -10.36
N ARG A 19 -17.83 13.34 -9.32
CA ARG A 19 -17.33 11.96 -9.40
C ARG A 19 -15.89 11.88 -9.93
N LYS A 20 -15.05 12.90 -9.61
CA LYS A 20 -13.67 13.01 -10.08
C LYS A 20 -12.74 13.40 -8.95
N ASN A 21 -11.48 13.03 -9.10
CA ASN A 21 -10.35 13.53 -8.32
C ASN A 21 -9.47 14.33 -9.28
N SER A 22 -9.91 15.51 -9.64
CA SER A 22 -9.23 16.32 -10.67
C SER A 22 -7.84 16.79 -10.22
N ARG A 23 -7.59 16.85 -8.92
CA ARG A 23 -6.33 17.31 -8.34
C ARG A 23 -5.23 16.24 -8.38
N PHE A 24 -5.55 15.01 -7.99
CA PHE A 24 -4.55 13.96 -7.82
C PHE A 24 -4.67 12.81 -8.80
N PHE A 25 -5.84 12.65 -9.42
CA PHE A 25 -6.09 11.54 -10.34
C PHE A 25 -7.02 11.97 -11.48
N PRO A 26 -6.58 12.93 -12.32
CA PRO A 26 -7.38 13.43 -13.45
C PRO A 26 -7.59 12.34 -14.49
N GLY A 27 -8.68 12.43 -15.25
CA GLY A 27 -8.98 11.51 -16.36
C GLY A 27 -9.83 10.30 -15.99
N PHE A 28 -10.04 10.02 -14.70
CA PHE A 28 -10.88 8.90 -14.26
C PHE A 28 -12.13 9.37 -13.53
N THR A 29 -13.23 8.64 -13.76
CA THR A 29 -14.51 8.90 -13.10
C THR A 29 -14.77 7.85 -12.06
N LEU A 30 -15.12 8.27 -10.85
CA LEU A 30 -15.44 7.36 -9.74
C LEU A 30 -16.72 6.57 -10.07
N PRO A 31 -16.70 5.23 -9.97
CA PRO A 31 -17.88 4.39 -10.23
C PRO A 31 -19.08 4.79 -9.37
N ALA A 32 -20.29 4.74 -9.92
CA ALA A 32 -21.51 5.13 -9.21
C ALA A 32 -21.76 4.32 -7.91
N SER A 33 -21.23 3.10 -7.84
CA SER A 33 -21.33 2.22 -6.68
C SER A 33 -20.48 2.64 -5.48
N VAL A 34 -19.49 3.55 -5.68
CA VAL A 34 -18.66 4.07 -4.59
C VAL A 34 -19.34 5.26 -3.94
N LEU A 35 -19.57 5.18 -2.64
CA LEU A 35 -20.07 6.31 -1.84
C LEU A 35 -18.93 7.27 -1.49
N VAL A 36 -19.24 8.53 -1.36
CA VAL A 36 -18.30 9.56 -0.88
C VAL A 36 -18.84 10.13 0.42
N GLU A 37 -18.09 9.96 1.50
CA GLU A 37 -18.39 10.51 2.82
C GLU A 37 -17.36 11.58 3.19
N THR A 38 -17.82 12.70 3.69
CA THR A 38 -16.94 13.82 4.10
C THR A 38 -16.64 13.80 5.60
N ASP A 39 -17.47 13.12 6.38
CA ASP A 39 -17.29 12.94 7.81
C ASP A 39 -16.51 11.63 8.07
N PHE A 40 -15.31 11.77 8.66
CA PHE A 40 -14.45 10.63 8.95
C PHE A 40 -15.10 9.60 9.90
N ALA A 41 -15.75 10.07 10.95
CA ALA A 41 -16.39 9.19 11.93
C ALA A 41 -17.52 8.38 11.32
N LYS A 42 -18.32 9.00 10.43
CA LYS A 42 -19.38 8.30 9.70
C LYS A 42 -18.85 7.28 8.72
N ALA A 43 -17.75 7.62 8.00
CA ALA A 43 -17.11 6.69 7.08
C ALA A 43 -16.59 5.45 7.83
N VAL A 44 -15.97 5.63 9.00
CA VAL A 44 -15.48 4.55 9.87
C VAL A 44 -16.63 3.72 10.44
N ALA A 45 -17.68 4.35 10.96
CA ALA A 45 -18.79 3.66 11.61
C ALA A 45 -19.58 2.74 10.65
N ALA A 46 -19.54 3.01 9.35
CA ALA A 46 -20.22 2.21 8.33
C ALA A 46 -19.34 1.10 7.72
N ALA A 47 -18.09 0.95 8.17
CA ALA A 47 -17.10 0.04 7.59
C ALA A 47 -17.03 -1.29 8.34
N GLU A 48 -16.61 -2.33 7.62
CA GLU A 48 -16.22 -3.65 8.16
C GLU A 48 -14.70 -3.86 8.01
N LEU A 49 -14.08 -3.14 7.08
CA LEU A 49 -12.65 -3.15 6.79
C LEU A 49 -12.23 -1.74 6.41
N LEU A 50 -11.11 -1.29 6.94
CA LEU A 50 -10.52 0.00 6.61
C LEU A 50 -9.29 -0.18 5.70
N ILE A 51 -9.19 0.64 4.65
CA ILE A 51 -8.01 0.69 3.78
C ILE A 51 -7.44 2.10 3.81
N VAL A 52 -6.25 2.26 4.39
CA VAL A 52 -5.53 3.54 4.43
C VAL A 52 -4.69 3.69 3.18
N ALA A 53 -5.12 4.60 2.30
CA ALA A 53 -4.48 4.90 1.02
C ALA A 53 -3.82 6.30 1.01
N THR A 54 -3.19 6.67 2.10
CA THR A 54 -2.43 7.92 2.23
C THR A 54 -0.95 7.70 1.91
N PRO A 55 -0.13 8.73 1.70
CA PRO A 55 1.31 8.61 1.86
C PRO A 55 1.67 8.12 3.27
N ILE A 56 2.87 7.53 3.46
CA ILE A 56 3.30 7.00 4.77
C ILE A 56 3.18 8.06 5.89
N ALA A 57 3.44 9.33 5.59
CA ALA A 57 3.28 10.43 6.53
C ALA A 57 1.84 10.62 7.05
N GLY A 58 0.84 10.10 6.33
CA GLY A 58 -0.57 10.14 6.74
C GLY A 58 -1.01 8.96 7.59
N LEU A 59 -0.21 7.90 7.70
CA LEU A 59 -0.62 6.67 8.39
C LEU A 59 -0.80 6.91 9.90
N ARG A 60 0.19 7.49 10.59
CA ARG A 60 0.11 7.78 12.02
C ARG A 60 -1.05 8.72 12.37
N PRO A 61 -1.21 9.89 11.72
CA PRO A 61 -2.36 10.75 11.99
C PRO A 61 -3.72 10.07 11.79
N THR A 62 -3.82 9.19 10.77
CA THR A 62 -5.03 8.40 10.54
C THR A 62 -5.24 7.39 11.67
N ALA A 63 -4.21 6.66 12.09
CA ALA A 63 -4.28 5.73 13.21
C ALA A 63 -4.67 6.43 14.53
N GLU A 64 -4.11 7.61 14.80
CA GLU A 64 -4.48 8.43 15.96
C GLU A 64 -5.95 8.85 15.92
N SER A 65 -6.45 9.23 14.74
CA SER A 65 -7.87 9.54 14.56
C SER A 65 -8.77 8.33 14.79
N LEU A 66 -8.37 7.14 14.34
CA LEU A 66 -9.08 5.88 14.60
C LEU A 66 -9.08 5.54 16.10
N LYS A 67 -7.96 5.76 16.79
CA LYS A 67 -7.86 5.58 18.24
C LYS A 67 -8.84 6.46 19.01
N LEU A 68 -8.99 7.73 18.60
CA LEU A 68 -9.97 8.64 19.22
C LEU A 68 -11.42 8.17 19.04
N LEU A 69 -11.69 7.43 17.97
CA LEU A 69 -12.99 6.81 17.71
C LEU A 69 -13.15 5.44 18.40
N SER A 70 -12.16 4.98 19.15
CA SER A 70 -12.11 3.62 19.74
C SER A 70 -12.38 2.54 18.69
N CYS A 71 -11.83 2.72 17.49
CA CYS A 71 -12.04 1.83 16.36
C CYS A 71 -11.14 0.60 16.48
N ASP A 72 -11.75 -0.58 16.44
CA ASP A 72 -11.11 -1.90 16.48
C ASP A 72 -11.29 -2.70 15.16
N LEU A 73 -11.74 -2.04 14.11
CA LEU A 73 -11.94 -2.66 12.81
C LEU A 73 -10.61 -3.09 12.18
N PRO A 74 -10.59 -4.21 11.44
CA PRO A 74 -9.41 -4.62 10.69
C PRO A 74 -8.92 -3.51 9.76
N LEU A 75 -7.60 -3.34 9.70
CA LEU A 75 -6.95 -2.25 8.97
C LEU A 75 -5.95 -2.76 7.94
N LEU A 76 -6.10 -2.35 6.69
CA LEU A 76 -5.07 -2.49 5.67
C LEU A 76 -4.48 -1.13 5.32
N TRP A 77 -3.22 -1.12 4.88
CA TRP A 77 -2.60 0.05 4.26
C TRP A 77 -1.98 -0.30 2.92
N VAL A 78 -1.99 0.69 2.03
CA VAL A 78 -1.32 0.62 0.73
C VAL A 78 -0.15 1.61 0.63
N CYS A 79 0.07 2.41 1.68
CA CYS A 79 1.22 3.30 1.78
C CYS A 79 2.53 2.50 1.84
N LYS A 80 3.57 3.06 1.25
CA LYS A 80 4.90 2.43 1.15
C LYS A 80 5.93 3.36 1.79
N GLY A 81 6.94 2.78 2.42
CA GLY A 81 8.04 3.52 3.00
C GLY A 81 8.18 3.36 4.51
N PHE A 82 9.24 3.96 5.03
CA PHE A 82 9.49 4.10 6.46
C PHE A 82 8.93 5.45 6.95
N GLU A 83 8.42 5.48 8.17
CA GLU A 83 7.98 6.73 8.77
C GLU A 83 9.18 7.67 9.01
N ALA A 84 9.07 8.91 8.54
CA ALA A 84 10.10 9.91 8.75
C ALA A 84 10.31 10.19 10.26
N GLY A 85 11.56 10.34 10.67
CA GLY A 85 11.94 10.61 12.05
C GLY A 85 12.07 9.36 12.93
N SER A 86 11.12 8.41 12.88
CA SER A 86 11.18 7.19 13.68
C SER A 86 11.87 6.03 12.96
N GLY A 87 11.88 6.02 11.61
CA GLY A 87 12.36 4.90 10.79
C GLY A 87 11.49 3.65 10.89
N LYS A 88 10.29 3.74 11.46
CA LYS A 88 9.39 2.60 11.67
C LYS A 88 8.73 2.16 10.36
N LEU A 89 8.52 0.85 10.24
CA LEU A 89 7.64 0.27 9.23
C LEU A 89 6.16 0.55 9.59
N PRO A 90 5.24 0.55 8.60
CA PRO A 90 3.82 0.82 8.82
C PRO A 90 3.19 -0.03 9.93
N HIS A 91 3.45 -1.35 9.96
CA HIS A 91 2.92 -2.21 11.02
C HIS A 91 3.37 -1.80 12.42
N GLN A 92 4.61 -1.31 12.57
CA GLN A 92 5.13 -0.84 13.86
C GLN A 92 4.44 0.45 14.30
N VAL A 93 4.13 1.35 13.34
CA VAL A 93 3.36 2.57 13.60
C VAL A 93 1.94 2.24 14.05
N VAL A 94 1.27 1.34 13.32
CA VAL A 94 -0.10 0.92 13.65
C VAL A 94 -0.18 0.27 15.03
N ARG A 95 0.73 -0.68 15.34
CA ARG A 95 0.79 -1.34 16.64
C ARG A 95 1.05 -0.39 17.80
N GLU A 96 1.95 0.56 17.61
CA GLU A 96 2.24 1.59 18.62
C GLU A 96 1.01 2.44 18.97
N VAL A 97 0.23 2.81 17.96
CA VAL A 97 -0.91 3.71 18.13
C VAL A 97 -2.18 2.97 18.53
N LEU A 98 -2.51 1.87 17.84
CA LEU A 98 -3.79 1.15 17.98
C LEU A 98 -3.69 -0.13 18.81
N GLY A 99 -2.47 -0.56 19.16
CA GLY A 99 -2.23 -1.74 19.98
C GLY A 99 -1.89 -3.00 19.17
N GLU A 100 -1.32 -3.98 19.87
CA GLU A 100 -0.80 -5.22 19.26
C GLU A 100 -1.91 -6.20 18.82
N SER A 101 -3.10 -6.08 19.39
CA SER A 101 -4.21 -6.99 19.12
C SER A 101 -5.00 -6.67 17.86
N LEU A 102 -4.80 -5.48 17.27
CA LEU A 102 -5.52 -5.11 16.06
C LEU A 102 -5.11 -5.99 14.88
N VAL A 103 -6.09 -6.56 14.20
CA VAL A 103 -5.87 -7.27 12.94
C VAL A 103 -5.53 -6.27 11.85
N CYS A 104 -4.34 -6.37 11.28
CA CYS A 104 -3.87 -5.39 10.31
C CYS A 104 -2.88 -5.97 9.31
N GLY A 105 -2.74 -5.30 8.15
CA GLY A 105 -1.87 -5.78 7.09
C GLY A 105 -1.57 -4.76 6.01
N ALA A 106 -0.69 -5.17 5.10
CA ALA A 106 -0.21 -4.39 3.97
C ALA A 106 -0.65 -5.01 2.63
N LEU A 107 -1.05 -4.17 1.69
CA LEU A 107 -1.24 -4.52 0.29
C LEU A 107 -0.15 -3.81 -0.52
N SER A 108 0.70 -4.57 -1.22
CA SER A 108 1.82 -4.02 -1.99
C SER A 108 2.10 -4.84 -3.25
N GLY A 109 2.74 -4.22 -4.24
CA GLY A 109 3.09 -4.82 -5.52
C GLY A 109 2.99 -3.81 -6.66
N PRO A 110 3.21 -4.22 -7.93
CA PRO A 110 3.10 -3.38 -9.10
C PRO A 110 1.63 -3.02 -9.35
N SER A 111 1.22 -1.82 -8.93
CA SER A 111 -0.16 -1.35 -8.98
C SER A 111 -0.24 0.14 -9.30
N PHE A 112 0.26 0.52 -10.49
CA PHE A 112 0.13 1.89 -10.96
C PHE A 112 -1.34 2.27 -11.11
N ALA A 113 -1.71 3.39 -10.49
CA ALA A 113 -3.11 3.78 -10.33
C ALA A 113 -3.87 3.88 -11.68
N GLU A 114 -3.23 4.44 -12.70
CA GLU A 114 -3.82 4.58 -14.04
C GLU A 114 -4.07 3.22 -14.72
N GLU A 115 -3.16 2.27 -14.55
CA GLU A 115 -3.29 0.92 -15.11
C GLU A 115 -4.42 0.14 -14.41
N VAL A 116 -4.47 0.22 -13.08
CA VAL A 116 -5.54 -0.41 -12.29
C VAL A 116 -6.90 0.18 -12.66
N ALA A 117 -7.01 1.51 -12.73
CA ALA A 117 -8.26 2.18 -13.08
C ALA A 117 -8.69 1.93 -14.53
N SER A 118 -7.73 1.71 -15.44
CA SER A 118 -7.99 1.31 -16.84
C SER A 118 -8.32 -0.17 -16.98
N GLY A 119 -8.33 -0.96 -15.89
CA GLY A 119 -8.61 -2.39 -15.91
C GLY A 119 -7.50 -3.24 -16.50
N GLN A 120 -6.26 -2.76 -16.50
CA GLN A 120 -5.10 -3.56 -16.87
C GLN A 120 -4.86 -4.71 -15.90
N PRO A 121 -4.29 -5.84 -16.35
CA PRO A 121 -3.93 -6.93 -15.47
C PRO A 121 -2.96 -6.46 -14.39
N THR A 122 -3.34 -6.65 -13.14
CA THR A 122 -2.57 -6.22 -11.97
C THR A 122 -2.48 -7.36 -10.96
N ALA A 123 -1.32 -7.57 -10.38
CA ALA A 123 -1.08 -8.57 -9.34
C ALA A 123 -0.37 -7.94 -8.14
N VAL A 124 -0.93 -8.12 -6.95
CA VAL A 124 -0.40 -7.58 -5.70
C VAL A 124 -0.34 -8.66 -4.61
N ALA A 125 0.53 -8.47 -3.63
CA ALA A 125 0.60 -9.28 -2.42
C ALA A 125 -0.13 -8.58 -1.27
N LEU A 126 -0.87 -9.35 -0.47
CA LEU A 126 -1.47 -8.94 0.78
C LEU A 126 -0.89 -9.79 1.90
N ALA A 127 -0.26 -9.15 2.88
CA ALA A 127 0.21 -9.79 4.10
C ALA A 127 -0.38 -9.12 5.34
N ALA A 128 -0.65 -9.91 6.38
CA ALA A 128 -1.23 -9.41 7.63
C ALA A 128 -0.60 -10.12 8.84
N ASN A 129 -0.85 -9.56 10.03
CA ASN A 129 -0.48 -10.20 11.29
C ASN A 129 -1.35 -11.43 11.62
N ASP A 130 -2.47 -11.60 10.92
CA ASP A 130 -3.33 -12.78 10.93
C ASP A 130 -3.35 -13.41 9.52
N PRO A 131 -2.79 -14.64 9.35
CA PRO A 131 -2.76 -15.30 8.05
C PRO A 131 -4.15 -15.70 7.50
N ASP A 132 -5.11 -16.00 8.37
CA ASP A 132 -6.47 -16.34 7.94
C ASP A 132 -7.18 -15.11 7.41
N PHE A 133 -7.03 -13.96 8.08
CA PHE A 133 -7.48 -12.67 7.59
C PHE A 133 -6.85 -12.33 6.24
N ALA A 134 -5.53 -12.51 6.08
CA ALA A 134 -4.85 -12.25 4.81
C ALA A 134 -5.44 -13.08 3.67
N ARG A 135 -5.68 -14.37 3.89
CA ARG A 135 -6.29 -15.28 2.90
C ARG A 135 -7.73 -14.89 2.56
N GLU A 136 -8.54 -14.58 3.57
CA GLU A 136 -9.94 -14.19 3.38
C GLU A 136 -10.05 -12.89 2.58
N VAL A 137 -9.35 -11.84 3.00
CA VAL A 137 -9.41 -10.54 2.33
C VAL A 137 -8.81 -10.61 0.92
N SER A 138 -7.75 -11.41 0.72
CA SER A 138 -7.21 -11.65 -0.63
C SER A 138 -8.28 -12.22 -1.57
N ARG A 139 -9.11 -13.16 -1.11
CA ARG A 139 -10.23 -13.71 -1.91
C ARG A 139 -11.31 -12.67 -2.20
N GLN A 140 -11.64 -11.82 -1.21
CA GLN A 140 -12.65 -10.78 -1.37
C GLN A 140 -12.22 -9.67 -2.33
N LEU A 141 -10.94 -9.27 -2.28
CA LEU A 141 -10.40 -8.23 -3.16
C LEU A 141 -10.01 -8.74 -4.55
N HIS A 142 -9.92 -10.06 -4.72
CA HIS A 142 -9.59 -10.68 -6.00
C HIS A 142 -10.76 -10.55 -6.99
N ALA A 143 -10.63 -9.71 -7.99
CA ALA A 143 -11.71 -9.44 -8.94
C ALA A 143 -11.18 -9.22 -10.37
N GLY A 144 -11.77 -9.91 -11.32
CA GLY A 144 -11.49 -9.72 -12.74
C GLY A 144 -9.99 -9.86 -13.07
N ARG A 145 -9.37 -8.75 -13.47
CA ARG A 145 -7.94 -8.68 -13.81
C ARG A 145 -7.06 -8.22 -12.63
N PHE A 146 -7.66 -7.87 -11.50
CA PHE A 146 -6.95 -7.52 -10.27
C PHE A 146 -6.76 -8.77 -9.40
N ARG A 147 -5.53 -9.26 -9.33
CA ARG A 147 -5.15 -10.48 -8.62
C ARG A 147 -4.50 -10.13 -7.29
N VAL A 148 -5.04 -10.66 -6.19
CA VAL A 148 -4.48 -10.50 -4.85
C VAL A 148 -4.00 -11.86 -4.36
N TYR A 149 -2.75 -11.93 -3.93
CA TYR A 149 -2.11 -13.14 -3.40
C TYR A 149 -1.80 -12.95 -1.93
N ALA A 150 -2.32 -13.83 -1.09
CA ALA A 150 -1.96 -13.86 0.31
C ALA A 150 -0.47 -14.20 0.48
N ASN A 151 0.19 -13.54 1.42
CA ASN A 151 1.59 -13.74 1.78
C ASN A 151 1.71 -13.78 3.31
N ASP A 152 2.54 -14.66 3.84
CA ASP A 152 2.68 -14.85 5.29
C ASP A 152 3.80 -13.96 5.90
N ASP A 153 4.44 -13.10 5.08
CA ASP A 153 5.54 -12.22 5.49
C ASP A 153 5.18 -10.74 5.36
N LEU A 154 4.54 -10.20 6.40
CA LEU A 154 4.16 -8.78 6.44
C LEU A 154 5.39 -7.86 6.34
N VAL A 155 6.48 -8.18 7.05
CA VAL A 155 7.70 -7.36 7.02
C VAL A 155 8.32 -7.36 5.62
N GLY A 156 8.37 -8.52 4.96
CA GLY A 156 8.89 -8.63 3.59
C GLY A 156 8.07 -7.83 2.57
N VAL A 157 6.74 -7.86 2.67
CA VAL A 157 5.85 -7.08 1.80
C VAL A 157 6.05 -5.57 2.01
N GLU A 158 6.19 -5.12 3.26
CA GLU A 158 6.42 -3.72 3.59
C GLU A 158 7.80 -3.23 3.15
N VAL A 159 8.87 -3.98 3.48
CA VAL A 159 10.26 -3.59 3.12
C VAL A 159 10.43 -3.56 1.61
N GLY A 160 9.91 -4.56 0.88
CA GLY A 160 9.93 -4.57 -0.57
C GLY A 160 9.31 -3.30 -1.15
N GLY A 161 8.10 -2.96 -0.72
CA GLY A 161 7.42 -1.73 -1.12
C GLY A 161 8.13 -0.44 -0.69
N ALA A 162 8.81 -0.43 0.47
CA ALA A 162 9.49 0.75 1.00
C ALA A 162 10.75 1.12 0.21
N VAL A 163 11.53 0.13 -0.21
CA VAL A 163 12.84 0.36 -0.83
C VAL A 163 12.83 0.34 -2.36
N LYS A 164 11.72 -0.08 -2.97
CA LYS A 164 11.62 -0.16 -4.42
C LYS A 164 11.93 1.17 -5.14
N ASN A 165 11.48 2.28 -4.58
CA ASN A 165 11.68 3.59 -5.20
C ASN A 165 13.16 3.99 -5.26
N VAL A 166 13.97 3.57 -4.29
CA VAL A 166 15.43 3.78 -4.31
C VAL A 166 16.03 3.08 -5.53
N MET A 167 15.62 1.83 -5.77
CA MET A 167 16.09 1.07 -6.93
C MET A 167 15.53 1.60 -8.25
N ALA A 168 14.28 2.00 -8.30
CA ALA A 168 13.67 2.60 -9.48
C ALA A 168 14.39 3.91 -9.89
N ILE A 169 14.73 4.76 -8.91
CA ILE A 169 15.50 5.98 -9.14
C ILE A 169 16.91 5.62 -9.64
N ALA A 170 17.60 4.68 -8.98
CA ALA A 170 18.95 4.28 -9.35
C ALA A 170 19.03 3.69 -10.77
N THR A 171 18.06 2.83 -11.14
CA THR A 171 17.97 2.28 -12.49
C THR A 171 17.61 3.34 -13.52
N GLY A 172 16.73 4.28 -13.19
CA GLY A 172 16.40 5.42 -14.05
C GLY A 172 17.60 6.34 -14.31
N ILE A 173 18.44 6.58 -13.29
CA ILE A 173 19.71 7.30 -13.45
C ILE A 173 20.65 6.52 -14.38
N CYS A 174 20.78 5.22 -14.19
CA CYS A 174 21.59 4.34 -15.05
C CYS A 174 21.16 4.43 -16.52
N ASP A 175 19.86 4.40 -16.78
CA ASP A 175 19.28 4.53 -18.12
C ASP A 175 19.52 5.94 -18.70
N GLY A 176 19.27 6.98 -17.91
CA GLY A 176 19.48 8.39 -18.31
C GLY A 176 20.93 8.74 -18.65
N LEU A 177 21.89 8.08 -18.00
CA LEU A 177 23.33 8.21 -18.29
C LEU A 177 23.79 7.32 -19.46
N GLY A 178 22.91 6.50 -20.04
CA GLY A 178 23.26 5.63 -21.16
C GLY A 178 24.26 4.52 -20.82
N LEU A 179 24.29 4.05 -19.56
CA LEU A 179 25.27 3.05 -19.09
C LEU A 179 25.02 1.63 -19.64
N GLY A 180 23.90 1.44 -20.31
CA GLY A 180 23.53 0.21 -20.99
C GLY A 180 22.91 -0.88 -20.11
N LEU A 181 22.38 -1.92 -20.76
CA LEU A 181 21.58 -2.97 -20.10
C LEU A 181 22.39 -3.84 -19.13
N ASN A 182 23.69 -4.04 -19.37
CA ASN A 182 24.55 -4.82 -18.47
C ASN A 182 24.70 -4.11 -17.11
N SER A 183 24.91 -2.80 -17.13
CA SER A 183 25.01 -1.99 -15.90
C SER A 183 23.69 -1.97 -15.14
N ARG A 184 22.57 -1.81 -15.86
CA ARG A 184 21.23 -1.89 -15.29
C ARG A 184 20.97 -3.25 -14.62
N ALA A 185 21.24 -4.36 -15.31
CA ALA A 185 21.07 -5.70 -14.76
C ALA A 185 21.95 -5.94 -13.52
N ALA A 186 23.21 -5.50 -13.54
CA ALA A 186 24.11 -5.60 -12.40
C ALA A 186 23.61 -4.77 -11.21
N LEU A 187 23.13 -3.54 -11.45
CA LEU A 187 22.56 -2.66 -10.44
C LEU A 187 21.30 -3.28 -9.77
N MET A 188 20.36 -3.79 -10.59
CA MET A 188 19.16 -4.45 -10.09
C MET A 188 19.49 -5.70 -9.25
N THR A 189 20.41 -6.56 -9.74
CA THR A 189 20.84 -7.76 -9.02
C THR A 189 21.47 -7.44 -7.67
N ARG A 190 22.36 -6.46 -7.63
CA ARG A 190 22.98 -6.02 -6.37
C ARG A 190 21.99 -5.34 -5.45
N GLY A 191 21.16 -4.46 -5.99
CA GLY A 191 20.13 -3.78 -5.22
C GLY A 191 19.16 -4.75 -4.56
N LEU A 192 18.68 -5.75 -5.30
CA LEU A 192 17.81 -6.79 -4.75
C LEU A 192 18.48 -7.58 -3.62
N ALA A 193 19.78 -7.88 -3.74
CA ALA A 193 20.55 -8.53 -2.68
C ALA A 193 20.68 -7.65 -1.42
N GLU A 194 20.85 -6.33 -1.58
CA GLU A 194 20.88 -5.38 -0.44
C GLU A 194 19.50 -5.26 0.23
N ILE A 195 18.43 -5.17 -0.58
CA ILE A 195 17.05 -5.16 -0.09
C ILE A 195 16.76 -6.41 0.73
N ALA A 196 17.14 -7.58 0.22
CA ALA A 196 16.95 -8.84 0.94
C ALA A 196 17.74 -8.89 2.25
N ARG A 197 18.98 -8.36 2.29
CA ARG A 197 19.77 -8.27 3.53
C ARG A 197 19.10 -7.35 4.56
N LEU A 198 18.65 -6.18 4.13
CA LEU A 198 17.93 -5.25 4.99
C LEU A 198 16.66 -5.89 5.53
N GLY A 199 15.86 -6.50 4.66
CA GLY A 199 14.62 -7.13 5.05
C GLY A 199 14.81 -8.26 6.06
N VAL A 200 15.78 -9.15 5.83
CA VAL A 200 16.12 -10.24 6.78
C VAL A 200 16.56 -9.65 8.12
N ALA A 201 17.34 -8.58 8.14
CA ALA A 201 17.74 -7.89 9.37
C ALA A 201 16.54 -7.28 10.12
N LEU A 202 15.45 -6.94 9.42
CA LEU A 202 14.19 -6.44 9.98
C LEU A 202 13.19 -7.56 10.32
N GLY A 203 13.53 -8.83 10.05
CA GLY A 203 12.70 -10.00 10.37
C GLY A 203 11.89 -10.55 9.20
N ALA A 204 12.14 -10.11 7.97
CA ALA A 204 11.51 -10.65 6.77
C ALA A 204 12.11 -11.99 6.32
N GLN A 205 11.34 -12.72 5.53
CA GLN A 205 11.80 -13.90 4.81
C GLN A 205 12.49 -13.48 3.51
N ARG A 206 13.62 -14.10 3.20
CA ARG A 206 14.41 -13.77 1.99
C ARG A 206 13.63 -13.97 0.69
N GLU A 207 12.81 -14.99 0.67
CA GLU A 207 11.98 -15.40 -0.48
C GLU A 207 10.97 -14.35 -0.88
N SER A 208 10.49 -13.54 0.06
CA SER A 208 9.52 -12.47 -0.20
C SER A 208 10.03 -11.43 -1.20
N PHE A 209 11.36 -11.21 -1.24
CA PHE A 209 11.97 -10.24 -2.16
C PHE A 209 12.10 -10.74 -3.60
N LEU A 210 11.89 -12.03 -3.86
CA LEU A 210 11.80 -12.60 -5.21
C LEU A 210 10.37 -12.58 -5.78
N GLY A 211 9.40 -12.20 -4.95
CA GLY A 211 7.98 -12.16 -5.29
C GLY A 211 7.49 -10.79 -5.79
N LEU A 212 6.15 -10.63 -5.81
CA LEU A 212 5.46 -9.43 -6.30
C LEU A 212 5.83 -8.15 -5.55
N ALA A 213 6.00 -8.23 -4.22
CA ALA A 213 6.35 -7.08 -3.39
C ALA A 213 7.85 -6.70 -3.43
N GLY A 214 8.68 -7.52 -4.07
CA GLY A 214 10.10 -7.26 -4.27
C GLY A 214 10.44 -7.06 -5.75
N MET A 215 10.95 -8.09 -6.42
CA MET A 215 11.37 -8.05 -7.82
C MET A 215 10.23 -7.63 -8.79
N GLY A 216 8.99 -8.04 -8.51
CA GLY A 216 7.84 -7.71 -9.35
C GLY A 216 7.47 -6.22 -9.38
N ASP A 217 7.93 -5.44 -8.40
CA ASP A 217 7.67 -3.99 -8.26
C ASP A 217 8.89 -3.14 -8.69
N LEU A 218 9.99 -3.77 -9.18
CA LEU A 218 11.21 -3.15 -9.72
C LEU A 218 11.18 -3.11 -11.25
#